data_6d11161df02d5276aab6770281676247
#
_entry.id   6d11161df02d5276aab6770281676247
#
_cell.length_a   1.000
_cell.length_b   1.000
_cell.length_c   1.000
_cell.angle_alpha   90.00
_cell.angle_beta   90.00
_cell.angle_gamma   90.00
#
_symmetry.space_group_name_H-M   'P 1'
#
loop_
_entity.id
_entity.type
_entity.pdbx_description
1 polymer ?
#
loop_
_entity_poly.entity_id
_entity_poly.type
_entity_poly.pdbx_seq_one_letter_code
_entity_poly.pdbx_strand_id
1 'polypeptide(L)'
;MGIAASVSTPDEVEKELKEIRGEFPDATHHCWAYVIGNPDAGPRMRFDDAGEPAGTAGRPILNVLQRRNVGDALVVVVRYFGGVKLGAGGLVRAYSGTASQVLERAELLILTPRFPFVVRLDYGDEQTARHVLARIGIEILSVDYADRVLLGVRASQDESAVVVDQISAATSGRAKFGGATDAV
;
A
#
# COMPACT_ATOMS: atom_id res chain seq x y z
N MET A 1 19.13 3.09 -16.30
CA MET A 1 18.94 3.66 -14.97
C MET A 1 17.49 3.41 -14.54
N GLY A 2 17.24 3.22 -13.22
CA GLY A 2 15.89 3.02 -12.69
C GLY A 2 15.54 4.12 -11.69
N ILE A 3 14.26 4.51 -11.66
CA ILE A 3 13.69 5.52 -10.76
C ILE A 3 12.41 4.94 -10.19
N ALA A 4 12.19 5.10 -8.89
CA ALA A 4 10.93 4.77 -8.23
C ALA A 4 10.34 6.03 -7.59
N ALA A 5 9.02 6.20 -7.71
CA ALA A 5 8.27 7.29 -7.10
C ALA A 5 7.02 6.74 -6.43
N SER A 6 6.60 7.37 -5.32
CA SER A 6 5.30 7.10 -4.69
C SER A 6 4.22 7.83 -5.48
N VAL A 7 3.17 7.11 -5.88
CA VAL A 7 2.03 7.64 -6.63
C VAL A 7 0.75 6.97 -6.17
N SER A 8 -0.27 7.75 -5.88
CA SER A 8 -1.59 7.27 -5.42
C SER A 8 -2.71 7.53 -6.44
N THR A 9 -2.43 8.32 -7.47
CA THR A 9 -3.38 8.67 -8.53
C THR A 9 -2.74 8.61 -9.92
N PRO A 10 -3.54 8.40 -10.99
CA PRO A 10 -3.04 8.48 -12.36
C PRO A 10 -2.47 9.84 -12.74
N ASP A 11 -2.99 10.92 -12.20
CA ASP A 11 -2.52 12.28 -12.47
C ASP A 11 -1.10 12.49 -11.91
N GLU A 12 -0.82 11.91 -10.73
CA GLU A 12 0.54 11.88 -10.16
C GLU A 12 1.50 11.08 -11.06
N VAL A 13 1.05 9.94 -11.60
CA VAL A 13 1.86 9.17 -12.55
C VAL A 13 2.23 10.00 -13.78
N GLU A 14 1.26 10.72 -14.37
CA GLU A 14 1.51 11.55 -15.55
C GLU A 14 2.48 12.70 -15.23
N LYS A 15 2.34 13.31 -14.04
CA LYS A 15 3.24 14.36 -13.57
C LYS A 15 4.67 13.83 -13.43
N GLU A 16 4.88 12.72 -12.71
CA GLU A 16 6.19 12.10 -12.52
C GLU A 16 6.83 11.70 -13.86
N LEU A 17 6.06 11.09 -14.76
CA LEU A 17 6.55 10.72 -16.09
C LEU A 17 6.98 11.94 -16.92
N LYS A 18 6.28 13.07 -16.79
CA LYS A 18 6.65 14.31 -17.47
C LYS A 18 7.96 14.88 -16.90
N GLU A 19 8.13 14.87 -15.60
CA GLU A 19 9.35 15.33 -14.93
C GLU A 19 10.55 14.48 -15.32
N ILE A 20 10.42 13.15 -15.26
CA ILE A 20 11.49 12.21 -15.64
C ILE A 20 11.87 12.35 -17.13
N ARG A 21 10.90 12.51 -18.03
CA ARG A 21 11.19 12.76 -19.44
C ARG A 21 11.91 14.10 -19.66
N GLY A 22 11.59 15.10 -18.85
CA GLY A 22 12.28 16.39 -18.86
C GLY A 22 13.72 16.32 -18.34
N GLU A 23 13.99 15.46 -17.36
CA GLU A 23 15.32 15.23 -16.80
C GLU A 23 16.22 14.41 -17.75
N PHE A 24 15.64 13.48 -18.52
CA PHE A 24 16.36 12.58 -19.43
C PHE A 24 15.86 12.69 -20.88
N PRO A 25 15.89 13.90 -21.50
CA PRO A 25 15.27 14.13 -22.80
C PRO A 25 15.93 13.35 -23.96
N ASP A 26 17.20 13.02 -23.83
CA ASP A 26 17.98 12.30 -24.85
C ASP A 26 17.89 10.77 -24.72
N ALA A 27 17.15 10.25 -23.74
CA ALA A 27 16.99 8.82 -23.58
C ALA A 27 16.11 8.23 -24.69
N THR A 28 16.52 7.06 -25.17
CA THR A 28 15.80 6.37 -26.26
C THR A 28 14.44 5.83 -25.79
N HIS A 29 14.38 5.31 -24.55
CA HIS A 29 13.19 4.69 -23.97
C HIS A 29 13.00 5.09 -22.52
N HIS A 30 11.72 5.38 -22.16
CA HIS A 30 11.27 5.60 -20.78
C HIS A 30 10.19 4.56 -20.49
N CYS A 31 10.60 3.31 -20.26
CA CYS A 31 9.68 2.22 -19.98
C CYS A 31 9.23 2.26 -18.53
N TRP A 32 7.95 2.05 -18.28
CA TRP A 32 7.41 2.20 -16.94
C TRP A 32 6.31 1.21 -16.61
N ALA A 33 6.08 1.03 -15.32
CA ALA A 33 4.87 0.39 -14.78
C ALA A 33 4.50 1.01 -13.44
N TYR A 34 3.21 1.00 -13.12
CA TYR A 34 2.72 1.39 -11.82
C TYR A 34 1.69 0.42 -11.26
N VAL A 35 1.58 0.41 -9.94
CA VAL A 35 0.51 -0.21 -9.15
C VAL A 35 -0.02 0.87 -8.22
N ILE A 36 -1.30 1.22 -8.32
CA ILE A 36 -2.00 2.17 -7.44
C ILE A 36 -3.00 1.39 -6.59
N GLY A 37 -2.98 1.64 -5.29
CA GLY A 37 -3.79 0.95 -4.28
C GLY A 37 -3.12 -0.30 -3.73
N ASN A 38 -3.85 -0.98 -2.83
CA ASN A 38 -3.35 -2.21 -2.20
C ASN A 38 -3.27 -3.34 -3.24
N PRO A 39 -2.09 -3.95 -3.47
CA PRO A 39 -1.90 -5.04 -4.43
C PRO A 39 -2.84 -6.23 -4.23
N ASP A 40 -3.26 -6.51 -3.00
CA ASP A 40 -4.14 -7.63 -2.65
C ASP A 40 -5.64 -7.30 -2.76
N ALA A 41 -5.99 -6.02 -3.01
CA ALA A 41 -7.38 -5.53 -3.00
C ALA A 41 -7.84 -4.95 -4.36
N GLY A 42 -7.41 -5.53 -5.47
CA GLY A 42 -7.81 -5.09 -6.80
C GLY A 42 -7.17 -3.76 -7.24
N PRO A 43 -5.84 -3.64 -7.25
CA PRO A 43 -5.12 -2.42 -7.59
C PRO A 43 -5.34 -2.00 -9.03
N ARG A 44 -5.20 -0.70 -9.30
CA ARG A 44 -5.11 -0.17 -10.66
C ARG A 44 -3.67 -0.29 -11.16
N MET A 45 -3.46 -1.02 -12.24
CA MET A 45 -2.13 -1.27 -12.80
C MET A 45 -2.07 -0.90 -14.27
N ARG A 46 -0.95 -0.30 -14.69
CA ARG A 46 -0.62 -0.10 -16.11
C ARG A 46 0.88 -0.18 -16.33
N PHE A 47 1.27 -0.37 -17.57
CA PHE A 47 2.67 -0.35 -18.01
C PHE A 47 2.77 0.14 -19.46
N ASP A 48 3.97 0.54 -19.86
CA ASP A 48 4.29 0.94 -21.22
C ASP A 48 5.72 0.50 -21.59
N ASP A 49 5.86 -0.10 -22.74
CA ASP A 49 7.16 -0.51 -23.29
C ASP A 49 7.91 0.66 -23.94
N ALA A 50 7.28 1.82 -24.14
CA ALA A 50 7.85 3.09 -24.65
C ALA A 50 8.79 2.89 -25.87
N GLY A 51 8.32 2.12 -26.86
CA GLY A 51 9.04 1.85 -28.09
C GLY A 51 9.99 0.65 -28.06
N GLU A 52 10.15 -0.04 -26.94
CA GLU A 52 10.75 -1.38 -26.92
C GLU A 52 9.81 -2.43 -27.53
N PRO A 53 10.29 -3.61 -27.95
CA PRO A 53 9.42 -4.69 -28.40
C PRO A 53 8.36 -5.05 -27.39
N ALA A 54 7.14 -5.30 -27.84
CA ALA A 54 5.97 -5.52 -26.98
C ALA A 54 6.22 -6.58 -25.90
N GLY A 55 5.93 -6.21 -24.62
CA GLY A 55 6.06 -7.07 -23.45
C GLY A 55 7.49 -7.31 -22.95
N THR A 56 8.50 -6.62 -23.51
CA THR A 56 9.90 -6.85 -23.13
C THR A 56 10.43 -5.87 -22.07
N ALA A 57 9.70 -4.81 -21.75
CA ALA A 57 10.12 -3.76 -20.83
C ALA A 57 9.09 -3.46 -19.73
N GLY A 58 7.98 -2.85 -20.06
CA GLY A 58 6.96 -2.42 -19.09
C GLY A 58 6.32 -3.59 -18.34
N ARG A 59 6.02 -4.69 -19.04
CA ARG A 59 5.47 -5.91 -18.40
C ARG A 59 6.46 -6.54 -17.39
N PRO A 60 7.76 -6.71 -17.70
CA PRO A 60 8.78 -7.11 -16.74
C PRO A 60 8.87 -6.22 -15.50
N ILE A 61 8.78 -4.88 -15.67
CA ILE A 61 8.76 -3.94 -14.54
C ILE A 61 7.52 -4.19 -13.67
N LEU A 62 6.33 -4.29 -14.27
CA LEU A 62 5.09 -4.57 -13.54
C LEU A 62 5.16 -5.87 -12.76
N ASN A 63 5.69 -6.94 -13.35
CA ASN A 63 5.85 -8.22 -12.68
C ASN A 63 6.74 -8.13 -11.43
N VAL A 64 7.72 -7.24 -11.40
CA VAL A 64 8.55 -7.02 -10.20
C VAL A 64 7.75 -6.34 -9.10
N LEU A 65 6.98 -5.29 -9.41
CA LEU A 65 6.08 -4.62 -8.44
C LEU A 65 5.10 -5.62 -7.82
N GLN A 66 4.44 -6.43 -8.66
CA GLN A 66 3.47 -7.44 -8.22
C GLN A 66 4.11 -8.51 -7.31
N ARG A 67 5.26 -9.08 -7.71
CA ARG A 67 5.94 -10.13 -6.92
C ARG A 67 6.45 -9.65 -5.58
N ARG A 68 6.76 -8.35 -5.46
CA ARG A 68 7.19 -7.72 -4.21
C ARG A 68 6.04 -7.16 -3.40
N ASN A 69 4.81 -7.30 -3.88
CA ASN A 69 3.60 -6.77 -3.26
C ASN A 69 3.68 -5.26 -2.97
N VAL A 70 4.25 -4.49 -3.94
CA VAL A 70 4.42 -3.04 -3.82
C VAL A 70 3.24 -2.35 -4.48
N GLY A 71 2.50 -1.54 -3.72
CA GLY A 71 1.44 -0.65 -4.16
C GLY A 71 1.84 0.81 -4.05
N ASP A 72 0.99 1.69 -4.58
CA ASP A 72 1.18 3.14 -4.61
C ASP A 72 2.56 3.55 -5.13
N ALA A 73 3.02 2.88 -6.18
CA ALA A 73 4.36 3.03 -6.75
C ALA A 73 4.36 3.06 -8.27
N LEU A 74 5.20 3.94 -8.79
CA LEU A 74 5.64 4.00 -10.19
C LEU A 74 7.12 3.61 -10.26
N VAL A 75 7.47 2.74 -11.19
CA VAL A 75 8.87 2.46 -11.55
C VAL A 75 9.08 2.80 -13.01
N VAL A 76 10.08 3.64 -13.27
CA VAL A 76 10.52 4.04 -14.61
C VAL A 76 11.94 3.52 -14.84
N VAL A 77 12.17 2.89 -15.97
CA VAL A 77 13.51 2.49 -16.42
C VAL A 77 13.85 3.27 -17.67
N VAL A 78 14.83 4.16 -17.52
CA VAL A 78 15.38 4.99 -18.60
C VAL A 78 16.52 4.23 -19.27
N ARG A 79 16.44 4.07 -20.59
CA ARG A 79 17.44 3.38 -21.39
C ARG A 79 17.96 4.25 -22.54
N TYR A 80 19.27 4.25 -22.68
CA TYR A 80 19.99 4.77 -23.84
C TYR A 80 20.42 3.58 -24.72
N PHE A 81 20.08 3.61 -25.98
CA PHE A 81 20.51 2.57 -26.92
C PHE A 81 22.00 2.72 -27.26
N GLY A 82 22.80 1.75 -26.90
CA GLY A 82 24.25 1.75 -27.09
C GLY A 82 24.76 0.94 -28.31
N GLY A 83 23.92 0.70 -29.32
CA GLY A 83 24.32 -0.03 -30.54
C GLY A 83 24.28 -1.55 -30.47
N VAL A 84 24.20 -2.15 -29.25
CA VAL A 84 24.13 -3.60 -29.07
C VAL A 84 22.68 -4.05 -28.84
N LYS A 85 22.21 -4.99 -29.67
CA LYS A 85 20.87 -5.58 -29.50
C LYS A 85 20.89 -6.67 -28.44
N LEU A 86 20.17 -6.47 -27.33
CA LEU A 86 20.08 -7.42 -26.21
C LEU A 86 19.22 -8.66 -26.54
N GLY A 87 18.33 -8.54 -27.53
CA GLY A 87 17.26 -9.51 -27.81
C GLY A 87 16.18 -9.49 -26.73
N ALA A 88 15.01 -10.12 -27.01
CA ALA A 88 13.86 -10.07 -26.13
C ALA A 88 14.17 -10.59 -24.71
N GLY A 89 14.83 -11.74 -24.58
CA GLY A 89 15.21 -12.28 -23.27
C GLY A 89 16.23 -11.42 -22.51
N GLY A 90 17.14 -10.72 -23.22
CA GLY A 90 18.08 -9.77 -22.63
C GLY A 90 17.37 -8.54 -22.10
N LEU A 91 16.42 -8.00 -22.88
CA LEU A 91 15.58 -6.86 -22.46
C LEU A 91 14.78 -7.20 -21.19
N VAL A 92 14.06 -8.32 -21.18
CA VAL A 92 13.28 -8.76 -20.02
C VAL A 92 14.16 -8.82 -18.76
N ARG A 93 15.37 -9.40 -18.84
CA ARG A 93 16.31 -9.46 -17.70
C ARG A 93 16.80 -8.08 -17.29
N ALA A 94 17.13 -7.21 -18.25
CA ALA A 94 17.63 -5.87 -17.97
C ALA A 94 16.57 -5.01 -17.26
N TYR A 95 15.34 -4.99 -17.78
CA TYR A 95 14.25 -4.21 -17.20
C TYR A 95 13.81 -4.73 -15.82
N SER A 96 13.60 -6.04 -15.68
CA SER A 96 13.25 -6.62 -14.37
C SER A 96 14.38 -6.49 -13.35
N GLY A 97 15.63 -6.67 -13.76
CA GLY A 97 16.80 -6.48 -12.88
C GLY A 97 16.94 -5.05 -12.40
N THR A 98 16.77 -4.06 -13.30
CA THR A 98 16.81 -2.64 -12.93
C THR A 98 15.66 -2.26 -11.98
N ALA A 99 14.43 -2.73 -12.25
CA ALA A 99 13.29 -2.51 -11.38
C ALA A 99 13.51 -3.13 -9.99
N SER A 100 14.07 -4.35 -9.91
CA SER A 100 14.40 -4.98 -8.65
C SER A 100 15.42 -4.17 -7.84
N GLN A 101 16.51 -3.72 -8.48
CA GLN A 101 17.55 -2.92 -7.82
C GLN A 101 17.04 -1.58 -7.30
N VAL A 102 16.15 -0.93 -8.03
CA VAL A 102 15.53 0.32 -7.60
C VAL A 102 14.68 0.12 -6.36
N LEU A 103 13.83 -0.91 -6.33
CA LEU A 103 12.98 -1.21 -5.18
C LEU A 103 13.77 -1.73 -3.96
N GLU A 104 14.94 -2.33 -4.16
CA GLU A 104 15.85 -2.71 -3.06
C GLU A 104 16.47 -1.51 -2.35
N ARG A 105 16.61 -0.40 -3.06
CA ARG A 105 17.17 0.85 -2.52
C ARG A 105 16.11 1.84 -2.06
N ALA A 106 14.85 1.61 -2.43
CA ALA A 106 13.74 2.44 -2.03
C ALA A 106 13.38 2.19 -0.56
N GLU A 107 13.01 3.23 0.15
CA GLU A 107 12.39 3.11 1.47
C GLU A 107 10.92 2.71 1.29
N LEU A 108 10.61 1.45 1.57
CA LEU A 108 9.26 0.91 1.47
C LEU A 108 8.59 0.93 2.84
N LEU A 109 7.40 1.54 2.91
CA LEU A 109 6.57 1.52 4.11
C LEU A 109 5.67 0.28 4.09
N ILE A 110 5.62 -0.43 5.21
CA ILE A 110 4.67 -1.54 5.39
C ILE A 110 3.32 -0.94 5.75
N LEU A 111 2.35 -1.04 4.82
CA LEU A 111 0.98 -0.64 5.06
C LEU A 111 0.20 -1.83 5.64
N THR A 112 -0.12 -1.76 6.93
CA THR A 112 -1.00 -2.73 7.57
C THR A 112 -2.45 -2.26 7.40
N PRO A 113 -3.31 -3.03 6.69
CA PRO A 113 -4.72 -2.67 6.56
C PRO A 113 -5.39 -2.60 7.92
N ARG A 114 -6.11 -1.52 8.18
CA ARG A 114 -6.91 -1.33 9.39
C ARG A 114 -8.38 -1.26 9.01
N PHE A 115 -9.21 -2.02 9.72
CA PHE A 115 -10.64 -2.14 9.48
C PHE A 115 -11.44 -1.46 10.60
N PRO A 116 -12.67 -0.98 10.31
CA PRO A 116 -13.58 -0.50 11.34
C PRO A 116 -13.89 -1.61 12.34
N PHE A 117 -13.80 -1.28 13.62
CA PHE A 117 -14.01 -2.19 14.73
C PHE A 117 -14.77 -1.46 15.84
N VAL A 118 -15.76 -2.10 16.44
CA VAL A 118 -16.61 -1.50 17.48
C VAL A 118 -16.45 -2.24 18.79
N VAL A 119 -16.22 -1.50 19.87
CA VAL A 119 -16.22 -1.98 21.25
C VAL A 119 -17.50 -1.51 21.92
N ARG A 120 -18.35 -2.44 22.35
CA ARG A 120 -19.60 -2.18 23.08
C ARG A 120 -19.40 -2.40 24.57
N LEU A 121 -19.74 -1.41 25.38
CA LEU A 121 -19.43 -1.36 26.81
C LEU A 121 -20.64 -0.95 27.63
N ASP A 122 -20.71 -1.40 28.86
CA ASP A 122 -21.56 -0.78 29.87
C ASP A 122 -20.94 0.59 30.26
N TYR A 123 -21.75 1.56 30.64
CA TYR A 123 -21.30 2.92 30.96
C TYR A 123 -20.17 2.97 32.01
N GLY A 124 -20.23 2.07 33.00
CA GLY A 124 -19.20 2.00 34.04
C GLY A 124 -17.83 1.51 33.55
N ASP A 125 -17.76 0.86 32.38
CA ASP A 125 -16.52 0.32 31.81
C ASP A 125 -15.87 1.27 30.79
N GLU A 126 -16.54 2.37 30.38
CA GLU A 126 -16.07 3.27 29.35
C GLU A 126 -14.67 3.83 29.64
N GLN A 127 -14.48 4.39 30.84
CA GLN A 127 -13.20 5.01 31.22
C GLN A 127 -12.06 3.99 31.22
N THR A 128 -12.33 2.78 31.66
CA THR A 128 -11.36 1.66 31.66
C THR A 128 -10.97 1.29 30.25
N ALA A 129 -11.95 1.15 29.34
CA ALA A 129 -11.69 0.83 27.94
C ALA A 129 -10.92 1.93 27.20
N ARG A 130 -11.25 3.21 27.44
CA ARG A 130 -10.50 4.36 26.89
C ARG A 130 -9.04 4.34 27.33
N HIS A 131 -8.79 4.04 28.61
CA HIS A 131 -7.43 3.95 29.14
C HIS A 131 -6.64 2.80 28.47
N VAL A 132 -7.29 1.63 28.28
CA VAL A 132 -6.67 0.49 27.59
C VAL A 132 -6.35 0.86 26.13
N LEU A 133 -7.30 1.43 25.38
CA LEU A 133 -7.11 1.82 23.98
C LEU A 133 -5.98 2.83 23.84
N ALA A 134 -5.92 3.86 24.70
CA ALA A 134 -4.85 4.84 24.69
C ALA A 134 -3.47 4.21 24.97
N ARG A 135 -3.39 3.28 25.91
CA ARG A 135 -2.14 2.60 26.26
C ARG A 135 -1.59 1.74 25.12
N ILE A 136 -2.47 1.12 24.32
CA ILE A 136 -2.07 0.30 23.16
C ILE A 136 -1.99 1.09 21.85
N GLY A 137 -2.20 2.42 21.90
CA GLY A 137 -2.06 3.30 20.74
C GLY A 137 -3.20 3.23 19.73
N ILE A 138 -4.39 2.76 20.14
CA ILE A 138 -5.57 2.72 19.29
C ILE A 138 -6.41 3.99 19.50
N GLU A 139 -6.60 4.75 18.41
CA GLU A 139 -7.40 5.97 18.42
C GLU A 139 -8.89 5.67 18.35
N ILE A 140 -9.69 6.38 19.18
CA ILE A 140 -11.14 6.34 19.15
C ILE A 140 -11.63 7.36 18.12
N LEU A 141 -12.30 6.87 17.08
CA LEU A 141 -12.79 7.68 15.97
C LEU A 141 -14.22 8.19 16.19
N SER A 142 -15.06 7.39 16.86
CA SER A 142 -16.43 7.76 17.19
C SER A 142 -16.83 7.22 18.57
N VAL A 143 -17.79 7.89 19.17
CA VAL A 143 -18.44 7.46 20.43
C VAL A 143 -19.93 7.69 20.27
N ASP A 144 -20.70 6.63 20.46
CA ASP A 144 -22.15 6.68 20.47
C ASP A 144 -22.67 6.20 21.82
N TYR A 145 -23.67 6.93 22.35
CA TYR A 145 -24.32 6.64 23.64
C TYR A 145 -25.78 6.26 23.38
N ALA A 146 -26.09 4.97 23.61
CA ALA A 146 -27.43 4.42 23.50
C ALA A 146 -27.76 3.62 24.76
N ASP A 147 -28.28 2.40 24.65
CA ASP A 147 -28.40 1.44 25.77
C ASP A 147 -27.01 1.04 26.33
N ARG A 148 -25.97 1.19 25.51
CA ARG A 148 -24.57 0.96 25.82
C ARG A 148 -23.69 2.04 25.18
N VAL A 149 -22.44 2.10 25.61
CA VAL A 149 -21.43 2.93 24.98
C VAL A 149 -20.79 2.15 23.83
N LEU A 150 -20.76 2.76 22.65
CA LEU A 150 -20.11 2.21 21.46
C LEU A 150 -18.88 3.04 21.13
N LEU A 151 -17.69 2.44 21.22
CA LEU A 151 -16.44 3.06 20.79
C LEU A 151 -16.06 2.53 19.41
N GLY A 152 -16.12 3.39 18.40
CA GLY A 152 -15.65 3.08 17.06
C GLY A 152 -14.15 3.35 16.93
N VAL A 153 -13.39 2.37 16.51
CA VAL A 153 -11.94 2.45 16.30
C VAL A 153 -11.55 1.87 14.94
N ARG A 154 -10.32 2.08 14.52
CA ARG A 154 -9.70 1.33 13.42
C ARG A 154 -8.55 0.50 13.95
N ALA A 155 -8.56 -0.78 13.63
CA ALA A 155 -7.52 -1.72 14.04
C ALA A 155 -7.18 -2.69 12.90
N SER A 156 -5.92 -3.13 12.84
CA SER A 156 -5.53 -4.28 12.04
C SER A 156 -6.03 -5.57 12.66
N GLN A 157 -5.87 -6.69 11.98
CA GLN A 157 -6.28 -7.98 12.51
C GLN A 157 -5.55 -8.29 13.83
N ASP A 158 -4.25 -8.03 13.89
CA ASP A 158 -3.44 -8.29 15.09
C ASP A 158 -3.80 -7.31 16.22
N GLU A 159 -3.96 -6.01 15.90
CA GLU A 159 -4.37 -4.99 16.86
C GLU A 159 -5.77 -5.30 17.43
N SER A 160 -6.72 -5.76 16.62
CA SER A 160 -8.07 -6.11 17.11
C SER A 160 -8.05 -7.29 18.07
N ALA A 161 -7.18 -8.29 17.85
CA ALA A 161 -6.99 -9.38 18.81
C ALA A 161 -6.46 -8.87 20.17
N VAL A 162 -5.49 -7.96 20.16
CA VAL A 162 -4.96 -7.31 21.36
C VAL A 162 -6.03 -6.47 22.07
N VAL A 163 -6.86 -5.71 21.31
CA VAL A 163 -7.98 -4.93 21.87
C VAL A 163 -8.97 -5.85 22.58
N VAL A 164 -9.35 -6.94 21.92
CA VAL A 164 -10.30 -7.93 22.50
C VAL A 164 -9.75 -8.50 23.80
N ASP A 165 -8.52 -8.97 23.79
CA ASP A 165 -7.90 -9.59 24.98
C ASP A 165 -7.82 -8.62 26.17
N GLN A 166 -7.23 -7.44 25.95
CA GLN A 166 -6.99 -6.48 27.04
C GLN A 166 -8.26 -5.83 27.56
N ILE A 167 -9.22 -5.47 26.70
CA ILE A 167 -10.50 -4.91 27.16
C ILE A 167 -11.34 -5.98 27.84
N SER A 168 -11.38 -7.23 27.33
CA SER A 168 -12.09 -8.32 28.02
C SER A 168 -11.54 -8.56 29.42
N ALA A 169 -10.22 -8.60 29.56
CA ALA A 169 -9.58 -8.74 30.88
C ALA A 169 -9.94 -7.56 31.80
N ALA A 170 -9.86 -6.33 31.32
CA ALA A 170 -10.13 -5.12 32.10
C ALA A 170 -11.60 -4.94 32.50
N THR A 171 -12.53 -5.49 31.71
CA THR A 171 -13.99 -5.41 31.94
C THR A 171 -14.58 -6.72 32.46
N SER A 172 -13.76 -7.69 32.85
CA SER A 172 -14.18 -9.02 33.32
C SER A 172 -15.15 -9.72 32.34
N GLY A 173 -14.89 -9.59 31.03
CA GLY A 173 -15.66 -10.20 29.94
C GLY A 173 -17.01 -9.53 29.63
N ARG A 174 -17.33 -8.37 30.21
CA ARG A 174 -18.59 -7.67 29.92
C ARG A 174 -18.62 -6.97 28.57
N ALA A 175 -17.46 -6.52 28.08
CA ALA A 175 -17.34 -5.90 26.76
C ALA A 175 -17.76 -6.87 25.65
N LYS A 176 -18.36 -6.31 24.60
CA LYS A 176 -18.68 -7.03 23.35
C LYS A 176 -17.96 -6.36 22.19
N PHE A 177 -17.64 -7.15 21.17
CA PHE A 177 -16.82 -6.69 20.04
C PHE A 177 -17.50 -7.08 18.73
N GLY A 178 -17.33 -6.24 17.70
CA GLY A 178 -17.88 -6.52 16.37
C GLY A 178 -17.26 -5.64 15.29
N GLY A 179 -17.50 -5.99 14.01
CA GLY A 179 -17.23 -5.12 12.87
C GLY A 179 -18.22 -3.95 12.84
N ALA A 180 -17.94 -2.94 12.02
CA ALA A 180 -18.81 -1.76 11.87
C ALA A 180 -20.24 -2.10 11.39
N THR A 181 -20.43 -3.24 10.75
CA THR A 181 -21.74 -3.75 10.28
C THR A 181 -22.63 -4.31 11.39
N ASP A 182 -22.08 -4.59 12.57
CA ASP A 182 -22.84 -5.15 13.71
C ASP A 182 -23.40 -4.05 14.64
N ALA A 183 -23.37 -2.80 14.19
CA ALA A 183 -23.74 -1.61 14.97
C ALA A 183 -25.19 -1.13 14.70
N VAL A 184 -26.09 -2.00 14.17
CA VAL A 184 -27.53 -1.72 13.98
C VAL A 184 -28.36 -2.59 14.90
#